data_0bcd6c5dc5aaf32e69dd2ff130e5c9fd
#
_entry.id   0bcd6c5dc5aaf32e69dd2ff130e5c9fd
#
_cell.length_a   1.000
_cell.length_b   1.000
_cell.length_c   1.000
_cell.angle_alpha   90.00
_cell.angle_beta   90.00
_cell.angle_gamma   90.00
#
_symmetry.space_group_name_H-M   'P 1'
#
loop_
_entity.id
_entity.type
_entity.pdbx_description
1 polymer ?
#
loop_
_entity_poly.entity_id
_entity_poly.type
_entity_poly.pdbx_seq_one_letter_code
_entity_poly.pdbx_strand_id
1 'polypeptide(L)'
;MRLKSLATAYHLSQWYNNNRFCGKCGGITTDDRSERALECTFCGKIIYPRINPAVIVGVTDGNRLLITRYAANRGVNCDALIAGFTEAGETLEETVSREVMEEDKQLQVRKYQFCQYCYYV
;
A
#
# COMPACT_ATOMS: atom_id res chain seq x y z
N MET A 1 -11.04 17.91 4.90
CA MET A 1 -9.78 18.47 4.37
C MET A 1 -8.57 18.29 5.31
N ARG A 2 -8.72 18.32 6.63
CA ARG A 2 -7.60 18.20 7.60
C ARG A 2 -6.93 16.80 7.68
N LEU A 3 -7.69 15.71 7.52
CA LEU A 3 -7.13 14.33 7.66
C LEU A 3 -6.12 13.98 6.56
N LYS A 4 -6.41 14.37 5.30
CA LYS A 4 -5.50 14.11 4.16
C LYS A 4 -4.15 14.81 4.36
N SER A 5 -4.16 16.05 4.86
CA SER A 5 -2.93 16.81 5.10
C SER A 5 -2.07 16.18 6.21
N LEU A 6 -2.68 15.66 7.26
CA LEU A 6 -1.96 14.97 8.35
C LEU A 6 -1.34 13.65 7.87
N ALA A 7 -2.08 12.85 7.12
CA ALA A 7 -1.57 11.60 6.54
C ALA A 7 -0.40 11.87 5.59
N THR A 8 -0.52 12.87 4.72
CA THR A 8 0.56 13.28 3.81
C THR A 8 1.79 13.76 4.59
N ALA A 9 1.61 14.59 5.60
CA ALA A 9 2.72 15.10 6.42
C ALA A 9 3.42 13.97 7.17
N TYR A 10 2.67 13.03 7.75
CA TYR A 10 3.23 11.85 8.41
C TYR A 10 4.02 10.99 7.44
N HIS A 11 3.43 10.66 6.28
CA HIS A 11 4.08 9.85 5.25
C HIS A 11 5.39 10.48 4.77
N LEU A 12 5.40 11.78 4.48
CA LEU A 12 6.61 12.49 4.08
C LEU A 12 7.66 12.53 5.20
N SER A 13 7.23 12.76 6.44
CA SER A 13 8.14 12.72 7.60
C SER A 13 8.83 11.35 7.74
N GLN A 14 8.07 10.25 7.59
CA GLN A 14 8.63 8.91 7.61
C GLN A 14 9.58 8.67 6.44
N TRP A 15 9.21 9.13 5.23
CA TRP A 15 10.07 9.01 4.07
C TRP A 15 11.40 9.74 4.26
N TYR A 16 11.42 10.97 4.75
CA TYR A 16 12.64 11.71 5.07
C TYR A 16 13.49 10.98 6.12
N ASN A 17 12.88 10.51 7.20
CA ASN A 17 13.60 9.81 8.27
C ASN A 17 14.21 8.49 7.80
N ASN A 18 13.51 7.74 6.96
CA ASN A 18 13.94 6.43 6.48
C ASN A 18 14.97 6.50 5.34
N ASN A 19 15.12 7.68 4.70
CA ASN A 19 16.04 7.85 3.57
C ASN A 19 17.18 8.82 3.86
N ARG A 20 17.58 8.97 5.12
CA ARG A 20 18.75 9.79 5.52
C ARG A 20 20.06 9.28 4.93
N PHE A 21 20.12 7.99 4.60
CA PHE A 21 21.26 7.34 3.98
C PHE A 21 20.81 6.64 2.69
N CYS A 22 21.68 6.67 1.68
CA CYS A 22 21.43 6.05 0.40
C CYS A 22 21.47 4.53 0.50
N GLY A 23 20.39 3.85 0.15
CA GLY A 23 20.32 2.38 0.13
C GLY A 23 21.20 1.70 -0.92
N LYS A 24 21.87 2.48 -1.80
CA LYS A 24 22.83 1.95 -2.80
C LYS A 24 24.27 1.95 -2.28
N CYS A 25 24.69 3.04 -1.63
CA CYS A 25 26.11 3.23 -1.27
C CYS A 25 26.34 3.65 0.19
N GLY A 26 25.28 3.85 0.98
CA GLY A 26 25.35 4.29 2.37
C GLY A 26 25.70 5.79 2.56
N GLY A 27 25.89 6.55 1.48
CA GLY A 27 26.16 7.99 1.55
C GLY A 27 24.98 8.79 2.09
N ILE A 28 25.25 9.94 2.70
CA ILE A 28 24.23 10.87 3.21
C ILE A 28 23.40 11.41 2.04
N THR A 29 22.10 11.58 2.25
CA THR A 29 21.18 12.21 1.29
C THR A 29 20.90 13.65 1.69
N THR A 30 20.65 14.50 0.72
CA THR A 30 20.23 15.90 0.88
C THR A 30 18.99 16.16 0.03
N ASP A 31 18.25 17.23 0.36
CA ASP A 31 17.11 17.66 -0.45
C ASP A 31 17.56 18.06 -1.87
N ASP A 32 16.84 17.57 -2.87
CA ASP A 32 16.95 18.07 -4.22
C ASP A 32 16.39 19.51 -4.29
N ARG A 33 17.03 20.37 -5.15
CA ARG A 33 16.68 21.80 -5.24
C ARG A 33 15.51 22.07 -6.16
N SER A 34 15.20 21.15 -7.05
CA SER A 34 14.23 21.33 -8.14
C SER A 34 12.90 20.64 -7.85
N GLU A 35 12.93 19.56 -7.10
CA GLU A 35 11.75 18.73 -6.88
C GLU A 35 11.72 18.09 -5.48
N ARG A 36 10.60 17.48 -5.13
CA ARG A 36 10.48 16.72 -3.87
C ARG A 36 11.16 15.37 -3.98
N ALA A 37 12.48 15.38 -3.88
CA ALA A 37 13.33 14.21 -3.93
C ALA A 37 14.51 14.38 -2.96
N LEU A 38 15.19 13.29 -2.65
CA LEU A 38 16.48 13.30 -1.98
C LEU A 38 17.56 12.87 -2.95
N GLU A 39 18.67 13.56 -2.96
CA GLU A 39 19.86 13.21 -3.73
C GLU A 39 20.97 12.70 -2.82
N CYS A 40 21.58 11.58 -3.20
CA CYS A 40 22.76 11.07 -2.50
C CYS A 40 24.00 11.92 -2.83
N THR A 41 24.62 12.49 -1.81
CA THR A 41 25.82 13.33 -1.97
C THR A 41 27.04 12.60 -2.51
N PHE A 42 27.05 11.25 -2.44
CA PHE A 42 28.18 10.43 -2.88
C PHE A 42 27.99 9.83 -4.28
N CYS A 43 26.83 9.24 -4.59
CA CYS A 43 26.60 8.53 -5.84
C CYS A 43 25.57 9.19 -6.77
N GLY A 44 25.00 10.34 -6.40
CA GLY A 44 24.00 11.08 -7.18
C GLY A 44 22.66 10.36 -7.37
N LYS A 45 22.40 9.28 -6.60
CA LYS A 45 21.11 8.58 -6.71
C LYS A 45 19.99 9.47 -6.22
N ILE A 46 18.97 9.66 -7.07
CA ILE A 46 17.73 10.34 -6.71
C ILE A 46 16.77 9.35 -6.06
N ILE A 47 16.09 9.78 -4.99
CA ILE A 47 15.14 8.99 -4.21
C ILE A 47 13.85 9.81 -4.09
N TYR A 48 12.77 9.30 -4.68
CA TYR A 48 11.44 9.91 -4.59
C TYR A 48 10.62 9.34 -3.44
N PRO A 49 9.64 10.10 -2.90
CA PRO A 49 8.65 9.55 -1.98
C PRO A 49 7.93 8.36 -2.61
N ARG A 50 7.86 7.25 -1.89
CA ARG A 50 7.17 6.06 -2.38
C ARG A 50 5.69 6.14 -2.10
N ILE A 51 4.90 5.63 -3.01
CA ILE A 51 3.48 5.35 -2.85
C ILE A 51 3.32 3.85 -3.06
N ASN A 52 2.69 3.17 -2.10
CA ASN A 52 2.38 1.75 -2.20
C ASN A 52 0.86 1.62 -2.43
N PRO A 53 0.39 1.48 -3.68
CA PRO A 53 -1.02 1.31 -3.97
C PRO A 53 -1.53 0.02 -3.33
N ALA A 54 -2.71 0.08 -2.72
CA ALA A 54 -3.38 -1.08 -2.16
C ALA A 54 -4.85 -1.06 -2.52
N VAL A 55 -5.44 -2.24 -2.60
CA VAL A 55 -6.88 -2.42 -2.81
C VAL A 55 -7.53 -2.96 -1.55
N ILE A 56 -8.79 -2.57 -1.30
CA ILE A 56 -9.67 -3.21 -0.32
C ILE A 56 -10.91 -3.65 -1.07
N VAL A 57 -11.28 -4.91 -0.92
CA VAL A 57 -12.30 -5.57 -1.74
C VAL A 57 -13.41 -6.12 -0.88
N GLY A 58 -14.65 -5.72 -1.17
CA GLY A 58 -15.85 -6.39 -0.68
C GLY A 58 -16.28 -7.47 -1.68
N VAL A 59 -16.14 -8.73 -1.32
CA VAL A 59 -16.65 -9.86 -2.11
C VAL A 59 -18.07 -10.16 -1.67
N THR A 60 -19.04 -10.08 -2.60
CA THR A 60 -20.46 -10.24 -2.27
C THR A 60 -21.09 -11.39 -3.03
N ASP A 61 -22.07 -12.04 -2.40
CA ASP A 61 -22.97 -13.01 -2.99
C ASP A 61 -24.42 -12.66 -2.59
N GLY A 62 -25.13 -11.97 -3.46
CA GLY A 62 -26.43 -11.37 -3.17
C GLY A 62 -26.33 -10.33 -2.03
N ASN A 63 -26.93 -10.64 -0.88
CA ASN A 63 -26.88 -9.79 0.31
C ASN A 63 -25.85 -10.23 1.37
N ARG A 64 -24.98 -11.19 1.03
CA ARG A 64 -23.90 -11.66 1.89
C ARG A 64 -22.59 -11.00 1.51
N LEU A 65 -21.77 -10.65 2.51
CA LEU A 65 -20.42 -10.10 2.36
C LEU A 65 -19.42 -11.10 2.92
N LEU A 66 -18.37 -11.41 2.18
CA LEU A 66 -17.26 -12.20 2.68
C LEU A 66 -16.43 -11.34 3.65
N ILE A 67 -16.24 -11.87 4.84
CA ILE A 67 -15.41 -11.25 5.88
C ILE A 67 -14.31 -12.24 6.26
N THR A 68 -13.08 -11.76 6.25
CA THR A 68 -11.92 -12.51 6.72
C THR A 68 -11.65 -12.21 8.19
N ARG A 69 -11.02 -13.14 8.89
CA ARG A 69 -10.60 -12.96 10.29
C ARG A 69 -9.12 -13.29 10.42
N TYR A 70 -8.39 -12.40 11.06
CA TYR A 70 -7.00 -12.66 11.35
C TYR A 70 -6.82 -13.88 12.26
N ALA A 71 -5.79 -14.66 11.99
CA ALA A 71 -5.46 -15.80 12.83
C ALA A 71 -5.23 -15.36 14.29
N ALA A 72 -5.67 -16.17 15.25
CA ALA A 72 -5.69 -15.84 16.67
C ALA A 72 -4.30 -15.45 17.25
N ASN A 73 -3.21 -15.88 16.60
CA ASN A 73 -1.84 -15.59 17.02
C ASN A 73 -1.36 -14.17 16.73
N ARG A 74 -2.11 -13.35 15.98
CA ARG A 74 -1.75 -11.96 15.68
C ARG A 74 -2.20 -10.93 16.71
N GLY A 75 -2.89 -11.37 17.78
CA GLY A 75 -3.36 -10.48 18.86
C GLY A 75 -4.44 -9.47 18.45
N VAL A 76 -4.92 -9.53 17.23
CA VAL A 76 -5.97 -8.67 16.68
C VAL A 76 -7.20 -9.51 16.42
N ASN A 77 -8.27 -9.24 17.19
CA ASN A 77 -9.56 -9.90 17.01
C ASN A 77 -10.52 -8.94 16.31
N CYS A 78 -10.33 -8.78 15.01
CA CYS A 78 -11.23 -8.00 14.16
C CYS A 78 -11.53 -8.73 12.88
N ASP A 79 -12.72 -8.48 12.36
CA ASP A 79 -13.11 -8.89 11.02
C ASP A 79 -12.57 -7.88 10.00
N ALA A 80 -12.17 -8.35 8.84
CA ALA A 80 -11.59 -7.53 7.80
C ALA A 80 -12.14 -7.89 6.42
N LEU A 81 -12.04 -6.95 5.49
CA LEU A 81 -12.22 -7.21 4.07
C LEU A 81 -10.89 -7.71 3.48
N ILE A 82 -10.96 -8.35 2.32
CA ILE A 82 -9.76 -8.72 1.57
C ILE A 82 -9.02 -7.44 1.17
N ALA A 83 -7.73 -7.38 1.44
CA ALA A 83 -6.90 -6.24 1.12
C ALA A 83 -5.48 -6.67 0.78
N GLY A 84 -4.88 -6.01 -0.20
CA GLY A 84 -3.50 -6.27 -0.56
C GLY A 84 -2.86 -5.16 -1.40
N PHE A 85 -1.55 -5.23 -1.52
CA PHE A 85 -0.78 -4.27 -2.29
C PHE A 85 -0.75 -4.64 -3.78
N THR A 86 -0.79 -3.60 -4.62
CA THR A 86 -0.58 -3.77 -6.06
C THR A 86 0.89 -4.06 -6.34
N GLU A 87 1.15 -5.08 -7.12
CA GLU A 87 2.49 -5.44 -7.56
C GLU A 87 2.89 -4.67 -8.84
N ALA A 88 4.20 -4.64 -9.10
CA ALA A 88 4.71 -3.95 -10.27
C ALA A 88 4.19 -4.59 -11.57
N GLY A 89 3.49 -3.79 -12.37
CA GLY A 89 2.90 -4.23 -13.65
C GLY A 89 1.43 -4.66 -13.56
N GLU A 90 0.86 -4.75 -12.36
CA GLU A 90 -0.57 -5.04 -12.21
C GLU A 90 -1.44 -3.78 -12.38
N THR A 91 -2.62 -3.97 -12.95
CA THR A 91 -3.73 -3.03 -12.78
C THR A 91 -4.41 -3.26 -11.42
N LEU A 92 -5.24 -2.32 -10.97
CA LEU A 92 -5.99 -2.50 -9.71
C LEU A 92 -6.97 -3.68 -9.80
N GLU A 93 -7.53 -3.93 -10.97
CA GLU A 93 -8.43 -5.06 -11.24
C GLU A 93 -7.70 -6.41 -11.17
N GLU A 94 -6.47 -6.48 -11.67
CA GLU A 94 -5.62 -7.67 -11.58
C GLU A 94 -5.22 -7.93 -10.14
N THR A 95 -4.83 -6.87 -9.39
CA THR A 95 -4.55 -6.96 -7.95
C THR A 95 -5.74 -7.53 -7.19
N VAL A 96 -6.96 -7.02 -7.45
CA VAL A 96 -8.19 -7.53 -6.82
C VAL A 96 -8.39 -9.01 -7.13
N SER A 97 -8.23 -9.39 -8.40
CA SER A 97 -8.40 -10.79 -8.82
C SER A 97 -7.39 -11.70 -8.13
N ARG A 98 -6.13 -11.29 -8.04
CA ARG A 98 -5.07 -12.03 -7.35
C ARG A 98 -5.35 -12.18 -5.87
N GLU A 99 -5.61 -11.07 -5.16
CA GLU A 99 -5.84 -11.08 -3.70
C GLU A 99 -7.06 -11.93 -3.32
N VAL A 100 -8.16 -11.84 -4.09
CA VAL A 100 -9.33 -12.69 -3.87
C VAL A 100 -9.01 -14.17 -4.07
N MET A 101 -8.21 -14.51 -5.08
CA MET A 101 -7.82 -15.90 -5.35
C MET A 101 -6.82 -16.46 -4.31
N GLU A 102 -5.97 -15.61 -3.75
CA GLU A 102 -4.98 -16.01 -2.74
C GLU A 102 -5.64 -16.27 -1.37
N GLU A 103 -6.56 -15.39 -0.97
CA GLU A 103 -7.26 -15.51 0.32
C GLU A 103 -8.29 -16.64 0.34
N ASP A 104 -8.87 -16.98 -0.81
CA ASP A 104 -9.85 -18.06 -0.88
C ASP A 104 -9.70 -18.94 -2.14
N LYS A 105 -8.87 -19.97 -2.00
CA LYS A 105 -8.66 -20.99 -3.05
C LYS A 105 -9.92 -21.81 -3.41
N GLN A 106 -11.01 -21.65 -2.68
CA GLN A 106 -12.26 -22.40 -2.88
C GLN A 106 -13.39 -21.58 -3.49
N LEU A 107 -13.27 -20.23 -3.49
CA LEU A 107 -14.30 -19.38 -4.08
C LEU A 107 -14.16 -19.26 -5.59
N GLN A 108 -15.04 -19.93 -6.31
CA GLN A 108 -15.36 -19.52 -7.69
C GLN A 108 -16.19 -18.24 -7.64
N VAL A 109 -15.54 -17.10 -7.39
CA VAL A 109 -16.21 -15.80 -7.28
C VAL A 109 -16.71 -15.37 -8.65
N ARG A 110 -18.03 -15.40 -8.84
CA ARG A 110 -18.67 -14.94 -10.09
C ARG A 110 -18.97 -13.44 -10.13
N LYS A 111 -18.92 -12.76 -9.01
CA LYS A 111 -19.14 -11.30 -8.90
C LYS A 111 -18.44 -10.73 -7.67
N TYR A 112 -17.65 -9.69 -7.86
CA TYR A 112 -17.15 -8.82 -6.79
C TYR A 112 -17.58 -7.40 -7.09
N GLN A 113 -17.94 -6.68 -6.03
CA GLN A 113 -18.27 -5.28 -6.11
C GLN A 113 -17.09 -4.48 -5.54
N PHE A 114 -16.51 -3.61 -6.36
CA PHE A 114 -15.42 -2.74 -5.95
C PHE A 114 -15.88 -1.79 -4.85
N CYS A 115 -15.25 -1.85 -3.66
CA CYS A 115 -15.17 -0.71 -2.77
C CYS A 115 -13.82 -0.04 -2.98
N GLN A 116 -13.81 1.04 -3.75
CA GLN A 116 -12.62 1.74 -4.14
C GLN A 116 -12.11 2.60 -2.98
N TYR A 117 -11.12 2.09 -2.22
CA TYR A 117 -10.29 2.92 -1.36
C TYR A 117 -8.83 2.53 -1.57
N CYS A 118 -8.08 3.39 -2.25
CA CYS A 118 -6.62 3.31 -2.24
C CYS A 118 -6.13 3.94 -0.94
N TYR A 119 -5.56 3.16 -0.05
CA TYR A 119 -4.80 3.67 1.08
C TYR A 119 -3.32 3.67 0.70
N TYR A 120 -2.68 4.80 0.94
CA TYR A 120 -1.23 4.94 0.84
C TYR A 120 -0.65 4.64 2.23
N VAL A 121 0.23 3.68 2.31
CA VAL A 121 1.00 3.35 3.52
C VAL A 121 2.45 3.73 3.33
#